data_7274ea6c8549285de8fdacf1ed7788ce
#
_entry.id   7274ea6c8549285de8fdacf1ed7788ce
#
_cell.length_a   1.000
_cell.length_b   1.000
_cell.length_c   1.000
_cell.angle_alpha   90.00
_cell.angle_beta   90.00
_cell.angle_gamma   90.00
#
_symmetry.space_group_name_H-M   'P 1'
#
loop_
_entity.id
_entity.type
_entity.pdbx_description
1 polymer ?
#
loop_
_entity_poly.entity_id
_entity_poly.type
_entity_poly.pdbx_seq_one_letter_code
_entity_poly.pdbx_strand_id
1 'polypeptide(L)'
;GVEALLTMGGRIGGVRTATETLTADAVVLAAGAWSARLLAPIGIRVPLETQRGYHVMLPDAGITLRRPVVPADRKAFISPMQGGLRLAGTVEFGGLEAPPTPHRAALLLEDLRRVFPQARTDGAEGFWMGHRPCLPDSLPVIGPVARWPGLWCAFGHGH
;
A
#
# COMPACT_ATOMS: atom_id res chain seq x y z
N GLY A 1 4.41 8.58 14.62
CA GLY A 1 3.91 7.22 14.32
C GLY A 1 3.90 6.35 15.57
N VAL A 2 3.16 5.21 15.54
CA VAL A 2 3.16 4.24 16.62
C VAL A 2 4.42 3.38 16.53
N GLU A 3 5.12 3.21 17.65
CA GLU A 3 6.36 2.44 17.76
C GLU A 3 6.13 1.06 18.42
N ALA A 4 5.18 0.97 19.34
CA ALA A 4 4.90 -0.26 20.07
C ALA A 4 3.45 -0.36 20.54
N LEU A 5 2.99 -1.60 20.65
CA LEU A 5 1.79 -1.97 21.42
C LEU A 5 2.18 -2.14 22.89
N LEU A 6 1.38 -1.64 23.82
CA LEU A 6 1.65 -1.72 25.26
C LEU A 6 0.93 -2.90 25.87
N THR A 7 1.71 -3.78 26.48
CA THR A 7 1.18 -4.92 27.27
C THR A 7 1.02 -4.51 28.73
N MET A 8 -0.18 -4.66 29.25
CA MET A 8 -0.55 -4.32 30.62
C MET A 8 -1.41 -5.44 31.22
N GLY A 9 -0.94 -6.12 32.28
CA GLY A 9 -1.71 -7.17 32.93
C GLY A 9 -2.17 -8.31 32.01
N GLY A 10 -1.34 -8.71 31.04
CA GLY A 10 -1.67 -9.80 30.10
C GLY A 10 -2.61 -9.41 28.94
N ARG A 11 -2.86 -8.12 28.76
CA ARG A 11 -3.67 -7.58 27.65
C ARG A 11 -2.96 -6.44 26.94
N ILE A 12 -3.48 -6.03 25.79
CA ILE A 12 -3.08 -4.76 25.16
C ILE A 12 -3.95 -3.65 25.77
N GLY A 13 -3.29 -2.62 26.34
CA GLY A 13 -3.93 -1.49 27.00
C GLY A 13 -3.54 -0.14 26.42
N GLY A 14 -2.89 -0.10 25.24
CA GLY A 14 -2.50 1.16 24.63
C GLY A 14 -1.40 1.02 23.59
N VAL A 15 -0.86 2.17 23.19
CA VAL A 15 0.24 2.29 22.22
C VAL A 15 1.27 3.32 22.70
N ARG A 16 2.51 3.14 22.26
CA ARG A 16 3.58 4.12 22.44
C ARG A 16 3.95 4.74 21.10
N THR A 17 4.08 6.05 21.10
CA THR A 17 4.66 6.85 20.02
C THR A 17 6.03 7.38 20.43
N ALA A 18 6.72 8.10 19.56
CA ALA A 18 7.99 8.75 19.90
C ALA A 18 7.85 9.82 20.99
N THR A 19 6.67 10.40 21.19
CA THR A 19 6.46 11.55 22.08
C THR A 19 5.58 11.25 23.29
N GLU A 20 4.74 10.21 23.22
CA GLU A 20 3.73 9.95 24.26
C GLU A 20 3.30 8.50 24.34
N THR A 21 2.66 8.18 25.44
CA THR A 21 1.99 6.89 25.66
C THR A 21 0.48 7.15 25.75
N LEU A 22 -0.27 6.44 24.90
CA LEU A 22 -1.74 6.52 24.85
C LEU A 22 -2.32 5.23 25.40
N THR A 23 -3.12 5.32 26.44
CA THR A 23 -3.85 4.18 27.02
C THR A 23 -5.25 4.08 26.40
N ALA A 24 -5.74 2.84 26.26
CA ALA A 24 -7.07 2.57 25.71
C ALA A 24 -7.60 1.20 26.19
N ASP A 25 -8.92 1.08 26.23
CA ASP A 25 -9.58 -0.19 26.54
C ASP A 25 -9.40 -1.23 25.43
N ALA A 26 -9.26 -0.76 24.19
CA ALA A 26 -8.99 -1.59 23.03
C ALA A 26 -8.14 -0.82 22.00
N VAL A 27 -7.31 -1.57 21.27
CA VAL A 27 -6.47 -1.08 20.18
C VAL A 27 -6.81 -1.82 18.90
N VAL A 28 -7.12 -1.10 17.83
CA VAL A 28 -7.27 -1.66 16.49
C VAL A 28 -5.98 -1.45 15.71
N LEU A 29 -5.30 -2.54 15.38
CA LEU A 29 -4.12 -2.52 14.54
C LEU A 29 -4.51 -2.52 13.06
N ALA A 30 -4.46 -1.35 12.45
CA ALA A 30 -4.78 -1.10 11.04
C ALA A 30 -3.59 -0.42 10.32
N ALA A 31 -2.35 -0.84 10.64
CA ALA A 31 -1.11 -0.21 10.18
C ALA A 31 -0.65 -0.72 8.80
N GLY A 32 -1.55 -1.33 7.99
CA GLY A 32 -1.24 -1.79 6.64
C GLY A 32 -0.02 -2.71 6.60
N ALA A 33 0.92 -2.44 5.73
CA ALA A 33 2.13 -3.24 5.54
C ALA A 33 3.07 -3.24 6.76
N TRP A 34 2.95 -2.28 7.68
CA TRP A 34 3.75 -2.20 8.89
C TRP A 34 3.17 -2.98 10.08
N SER A 35 1.99 -3.57 9.94
CA SER A 35 1.31 -4.28 11.03
C SER A 35 2.15 -5.42 11.61
N ALA A 36 2.87 -6.17 10.76
CA ALA A 36 3.74 -7.27 11.21
C ALA A 36 4.85 -6.80 12.15
N ARG A 37 5.38 -5.57 11.98
CA ARG A 37 6.44 -5.01 12.84
C ARG A 37 5.93 -4.72 14.25
N LEU A 38 4.68 -4.29 14.37
CA LEU A 38 4.05 -4.01 15.66
C LEU A 38 3.63 -5.30 16.39
N LEU A 39 3.35 -6.37 15.66
CA LEU A 39 2.96 -7.67 16.21
C LEU A 39 4.16 -8.52 16.67
N ALA A 40 5.28 -8.43 15.97
CA ALA A 40 6.45 -9.26 16.25
C ALA A 40 6.97 -9.15 17.71
N PRO A 41 7.08 -7.95 18.32
CA PRO A 41 7.54 -7.80 19.70
C PRO A 41 6.62 -8.46 20.74
N ILE A 42 5.33 -8.61 20.46
CA ILE A 42 4.36 -9.29 21.34
C ILE A 42 4.21 -10.79 21.00
N GLY A 43 5.12 -11.32 20.19
CA GLY A 43 5.22 -12.75 19.86
C GLY A 43 4.20 -13.25 18.82
N ILE A 44 3.64 -12.37 18.00
CA ILE A 44 2.76 -12.75 16.89
C ILE A 44 3.52 -12.56 15.59
N ARG A 45 3.59 -13.63 14.79
CA ARG A 45 4.17 -13.62 13.45
C ARG A 45 3.07 -13.79 12.41
N VAL A 46 3.06 -12.92 11.43
CA VAL A 46 2.14 -12.97 10.27
C VAL A 46 2.95 -12.94 8.98
N PRO A 47 2.61 -13.74 7.99
CA PRO A 47 3.31 -13.77 6.70
C PRO A 47 2.84 -12.60 5.81
N LEU A 48 2.93 -11.39 6.34
CA LEU A 48 2.54 -10.17 5.67
C LEU A 48 3.70 -9.68 4.80
N GLU A 49 3.47 -9.62 3.49
CA GLU A 49 4.44 -9.11 2.52
C GLU A 49 3.93 -7.81 1.91
N THR A 50 4.85 -6.91 1.59
CA THR A 50 4.52 -5.69 0.86
C THR A 50 4.70 -5.89 -0.64
N GLN A 51 3.61 -5.78 -1.39
CA GLN A 51 3.64 -5.69 -2.84
C GLN A 51 3.62 -4.21 -3.23
N ARG A 52 4.80 -3.68 -3.58
CA ARG A 52 4.93 -2.27 -3.97
C ARG A 52 4.23 -2.03 -5.29
N GLY A 53 3.34 -1.06 -5.32
CA GLY A 53 2.70 -0.56 -6.53
C GLY A 53 3.19 0.84 -6.86
N TYR A 54 3.17 1.18 -8.14
CA TYR A 54 3.68 2.45 -8.64
C TYR A 54 2.61 3.19 -9.42
N HIS A 55 2.67 4.52 -9.41
CA HIS A 55 1.92 5.33 -10.35
C HIS A 55 2.71 6.57 -10.79
N VAL A 56 2.26 7.14 -11.89
CA VAL A 56 2.69 8.42 -12.43
C VAL A 56 1.48 9.16 -12.97
N MET A 57 1.50 10.48 -12.89
CA MET A 57 0.47 11.36 -13.43
C MET A 57 0.91 11.98 -14.74
N LEU A 58 -0.03 12.15 -15.65
CA LEU A 58 0.11 12.91 -16.88
C LEU A 58 -0.98 13.98 -16.92
N PRO A 59 -0.68 15.23 -16.54
CA PRO A 59 -1.64 16.33 -16.55
C PRO A 59 -2.20 16.58 -17.95
N ASP A 60 -1.35 16.48 -18.97
CA ASP A 60 -1.76 16.60 -20.36
C ASP A 60 -1.16 15.48 -21.22
N ALA A 61 -1.89 14.40 -21.36
CA ALA A 61 -1.52 13.30 -22.23
C ALA A 61 -1.91 13.50 -23.71
N GLY A 62 -2.55 14.63 -24.08
CA GLY A 62 -3.05 14.88 -25.43
C GLY A 62 -4.21 13.97 -25.87
N ILE A 63 -4.70 13.13 -24.96
CA ILE A 63 -5.86 12.25 -25.17
C ILE A 63 -6.84 12.38 -24.00
N THR A 64 -8.11 12.14 -24.27
CA THR A 64 -9.16 12.16 -23.25
C THR A 64 -9.79 10.80 -23.13
N LEU A 65 -9.80 10.25 -21.92
CA LEU A 65 -10.49 9.01 -21.58
C LEU A 65 -11.73 9.33 -20.75
N ARG A 66 -12.84 8.67 -21.05
CA ARG A 66 -14.09 8.76 -20.26
C ARG A 66 -14.20 7.68 -19.19
N ARG A 67 -13.38 6.63 -19.28
CA ARG A 67 -13.39 5.47 -18.38
C ARG A 67 -11.97 4.97 -18.19
N PRO A 68 -11.66 4.30 -17.08
CA PRO A 68 -10.40 3.57 -16.94
C PRO A 68 -10.25 2.51 -18.04
N VAL A 69 -9.02 2.38 -18.53
CA VAL A 69 -8.62 1.34 -19.49
C VAL A 69 -7.60 0.44 -18.80
N VAL A 70 -7.85 -0.87 -18.86
CA VAL A 70 -6.95 -1.89 -18.31
C VAL A 70 -6.57 -2.83 -19.44
N PRO A 71 -5.41 -2.65 -20.08
CA PRO A 71 -4.92 -3.58 -21.08
C PRO A 71 -4.66 -4.94 -20.44
N ALA A 72 -5.31 -6.00 -20.94
CA ALA A 72 -5.28 -7.32 -20.30
C ALA A 72 -3.89 -7.94 -20.24
N ASP A 73 -3.04 -7.61 -21.21
CA ASP A 73 -1.65 -8.12 -21.34
C ASP A 73 -0.62 -7.29 -20.55
N ARG A 74 -1.00 -6.15 -19.94
CA ARG A 74 -0.05 -5.17 -19.39
C ARG A 74 -0.08 -4.99 -17.89
N LYS A 75 -1.10 -5.45 -17.18
CA LYS A 75 -1.27 -5.22 -15.74
C LYS A 75 -1.09 -3.74 -15.33
N ALA A 76 -1.50 -2.84 -16.22
CA ALA A 76 -1.49 -1.39 -16.03
C ALA A 76 -2.92 -0.86 -16.01
N PHE A 77 -3.15 0.18 -15.22
CA PHE A 77 -4.41 0.88 -15.11
C PHE A 77 -4.23 2.31 -15.61
N ILE A 78 -4.91 2.67 -16.69
CA ILE A 78 -4.90 4.01 -17.26
C ILE A 78 -6.22 4.66 -16.91
N SER A 79 -6.23 5.56 -15.93
CA SER A 79 -7.45 6.11 -15.35
C SER A 79 -7.53 7.62 -15.54
N PRO A 80 -8.65 8.16 -16.05
CA PRO A 80 -8.90 9.59 -16.02
C PRO A 80 -9.09 10.05 -14.58
N MET A 81 -8.40 11.11 -14.22
CA MET A 81 -8.48 11.76 -12.91
C MET A 81 -8.72 13.26 -13.09
N GLN A 82 -9.07 13.97 -12.02
CA GLN A 82 -9.28 15.41 -12.07
C GLN A 82 -8.03 16.18 -12.56
N GLY A 83 -6.84 15.68 -12.26
CA GLY A 83 -5.56 16.29 -12.66
C GLY A 83 -4.91 15.67 -13.91
N GLY A 84 -5.65 14.97 -14.79
CA GLY A 84 -5.09 14.33 -15.97
C GLY A 84 -5.25 12.81 -16.00
N LEU A 85 -4.35 12.09 -16.64
CA LEU A 85 -4.33 10.63 -16.62
C LEU A 85 -3.42 10.10 -15.51
N ARG A 86 -3.91 9.16 -14.72
CA ARG A 86 -3.12 8.37 -13.79
C ARG A 86 -2.77 7.04 -14.44
N LEU A 87 -1.48 6.77 -14.53
CA LEU A 87 -0.96 5.46 -14.92
C LEU A 87 -0.52 4.73 -13.66
N ALA A 88 -1.15 3.62 -13.34
CA ALA A 88 -0.82 2.83 -12.16
C ALA A 88 -0.63 1.36 -12.53
N GLY A 89 0.21 0.67 -11.79
CA GLY A 89 0.44 -0.74 -12.07
C GLY A 89 1.72 -1.25 -11.43
N THR A 90 2.25 -2.28 -12.02
CA THR A 90 3.43 -3.03 -11.59
C THR A 90 3.33 -3.59 -10.18
N VAL A 91 4.06 -4.65 -9.92
CA VAL A 91 4.24 -5.23 -8.59
C VAL A 91 5.72 -5.46 -8.36
N GLU A 92 6.20 -5.06 -7.20
CA GLU A 92 7.58 -5.29 -6.79
C GLU A 92 7.63 -5.84 -5.37
N PHE A 93 8.39 -6.91 -5.18
CA PHE A 93 8.72 -7.46 -3.87
C PHE A 93 10.05 -6.86 -3.42
N GLY A 94 10.02 -5.77 -2.72
CA GLY A 94 11.21 -5.03 -2.29
C GLY A 94 11.24 -4.75 -0.78
N GLY A 95 10.35 -5.37 -0.02
CA GLY A 95 10.21 -5.11 1.42
C GLY A 95 9.82 -3.66 1.73
N LEU A 96 9.89 -3.28 2.99
CA LEU A 96 9.46 -1.95 3.45
C LEU A 96 10.55 -0.88 3.32
N GLU A 97 11.83 -1.27 3.34
CA GLU A 97 12.96 -0.34 3.54
C GLU A 97 13.69 0.04 2.24
N ALA A 98 13.67 -0.82 1.23
CA ALA A 98 14.40 -0.51 -0.01
C ALA A 98 13.83 0.75 -0.69
N PRO A 99 14.65 1.59 -1.31
CA PRO A 99 14.17 2.76 -2.02
C PRO A 99 13.23 2.37 -3.18
N PRO A 100 12.36 3.28 -3.63
CA PRO A 100 11.57 3.07 -4.85
C PRO A 100 12.43 2.83 -6.07
N THR A 101 11.92 2.05 -7.05
CA THR A 101 12.58 1.77 -8.32
C THR A 101 12.03 2.68 -9.44
N PRO A 102 12.72 3.79 -9.80
CA PRO A 102 12.19 4.77 -10.76
C PRO A 102 11.87 4.19 -12.15
N HIS A 103 12.61 3.18 -12.58
CA HIS A 103 12.38 2.49 -13.86
C HIS A 103 10.94 1.95 -14.01
N ARG A 104 10.26 1.65 -12.90
CA ARG A 104 8.88 1.14 -12.94
C ARG A 104 7.87 2.18 -13.41
N ALA A 105 8.12 3.47 -13.18
CA ALA A 105 7.31 4.53 -13.76
C ALA A 105 7.52 4.65 -15.27
N ALA A 106 8.77 4.48 -15.74
CA ALA A 106 9.06 4.48 -17.18
C ALA A 106 8.31 3.37 -17.92
N LEU A 107 8.21 2.18 -17.33
CA LEU A 107 7.43 1.08 -17.91
C LEU A 107 5.94 1.43 -18.08
N LEU A 108 5.35 2.15 -17.12
CA LEU A 108 3.96 2.60 -17.23
C LEU A 108 3.76 3.58 -18.39
N LEU A 109 4.73 4.46 -18.64
CA LEU A 109 4.69 5.38 -19.78
C LEU A 109 4.86 4.65 -21.11
N GLU A 110 5.70 3.64 -21.16
CA GLU A 110 5.83 2.76 -22.33
C GLU A 110 4.53 2.02 -22.62
N ASP A 111 3.88 1.49 -21.60
CA ASP A 111 2.60 0.81 -21.75
C ASP A 111 1.51 1.75 -22.28
N LEU A 112 1.47 3.01 -21.79
CA LEU A 112 0.57 4.02 -22.35
C LEU A 112 0.80 4.24 -23.85
N ARG A 113 2.06 4.43 -24.29
CA ARG A 113 2.42 4.64 -25.70
C ARG A 113 2.03 3.46 -26.59
N ARG A 114 2.10 2.25 -26.07
CA ARG A 114 1.71 1.04 -26.80
C ARG A 114 0.20 0.93 -26.98
N VAL A 115 -0.58 1.34 -25.98
CA VAL A 115 -2.05 1.33 -26.03
C VAL A 115 -2.59 2.54 -26.79
N PHE A 116 -1.97 3.69 -26.61
CA PHE A 116 -2.35 4.97 -27.22
C PHE A 116 -1.12 5.63 -27.86
N PRO A 117 -0.73 5.25 -29.08
CA PRO A 117 0.48 5.78 -29.75
C PRO A 117 0.53 7.30 -29.87
N GLN A 118 -0.65 7.96 -29.91
CA GLN A 118 -0.78 9.42 -29.98
C GLN A 118 -0.63 10.11 -28.62
N ALA A 119 -0.56 9.36 -27.50
CA ALA A 119 -0.45 9.97 -26.18
C ALA A 119 0.91 10.61 -25.97
N ARG A 120 0.91 11.81 -25.39
CA ARG A 120 2.12 12.50 -24.95
C ARG A 120 2.52 12.00 -23.56
N THR A 121 3.81 11.86 -23.31
CA THR A 121 4.35 11.37 -22.03
C THR A 121 5.45 12.25 -21.44
N ASP A 122 5.79 13.34 -22.13
CA ASP A 122 6.83 14.29 -21.78
C ASP A 122 6.49 15.15 -20.56
N GLY A 123 5.22 15.31 -20.24
CA GLY A 123 4.75 16.02 -19.04
C GLY A 123 4.50 15.10 -17.83
N ALA A 124 5.11 13.91 -17.76
CA ALA A 124 4.89 13.00 -16.65
C ALA A 124 5.42 13.54 -15.33
N GLU A 125 4.61 13.46 -14.26
CA GLU A 125 4.94 13.96 -12.94
C GLU A 125 4.34 13.09 -11.83
N GLY A 126 4.59 13.44 -10.55
CA GLY A 126 3.95 12.78 -9.42
C GLY A 126 4.29 11.29 -9.32
N PHE A 127 5.56 10.93 -9.60
CA PHE A 127 6.03 9.57 -9.32
C PHE A 127 5.77 9.18 -7.88
N TRP A 128 5.07 8.07 -7.67
CA TRP A 128 4.72 7.59 -6.35
C TRP A 128 4.82 6.06 -6.27
N MET A 129 5.23 5.59 -5.11
CA MET A 129 5.24 4.17 -4.76
C MET A 129 4.49 3.96 -3.46
N GLY A 130 3.66 2.92 -3.39
CA GLY A 130 2.93 2.52 -2.20
C GLY A 130 3.05 1.04 -1.89
N HIS A 131 2.86 0.74 -0.60
CA HIS A 131 2.96 -0.60 -0.05
C HIS A 131 1.57 -1.23 0.08
N ARG A 132 1.25 -2.23 -0.75
CA ARG A 132 0.04 -3.06 -0.57
C ARG A 132 0.33 -4.13 0.47
N PRO A 133 -0.42 -4.19 1.57
CA PRO A 133 -0.25 -5.23 2.58
C PRO A 133 -0.89 -6.53 2.10
N CYS A 134 -0.11 -7.49 1.66
CA CYS A 134 -0.60 -8.74 1.09
C CYS A 134 -0.29 -9.93 1.99
N LEU A 135 -1.23 -10.86 2.06
CA LEU A 135 -1.07 -12.16 2.70
C LEU A 135 -1.08 -13.26 1.61
N PRO A 136 -0.49 -14.44 1.85
CA PRO A 136 -0.36 -15.48 0.83
C PRO A 136 -1.70 -15.97 0.25
N ASP A 137 -2.75 -15.95 1.06
CA ASP A 137 -4.12 -16.33 0.68
C ASP A 137 -4.96 -15.16 0.16
N SER A 138 -4.38 -13.95 0.14
CA SER A 138 -5.05 -12.69 -0.23
C SER A 138 -6.25 -12.32 0.67
N LEU A 139 -6.42 -12.96 1.83
CA LEU A 139 -7.49 -12.64 2.78
C LEU A 139 -6.98 -11.68 3.87
N PRO A 140 -7.73 -10.63 4.20
CA PRO A 140 -7.34 -9.72 5.28
C PRO A 140 -7.50 -10.38 6.65
N VAL A 141 -6.66 -9.97 7.60
CA VAL A 141 -6.82 -10.33 9.02
C VAL A 141 -7.73 -9.32 9.68
N ILE A 142 -8.94 -9.74 10.02
CA ILE A 142 -9.95 -8.90 10.67
C ILE A 142 -10.50 -9.64 11.88
N GLY A 143 -10.37 -9.06 13.08
CA GLY A 143 -10.94 -9.63 14.30
C GLY A 143 -10.07 -9.47 15.55
N PRO A 144 -10.55 -10.00 16.68
CA PRO A 144 -9.83 -9.97 17.94
C PRO A 144 -8.66 -10.95 17.93
N VAL A 145 -7.62 -10.62 18.70
CA VAL A 145 -6.47 -11.48 18.92
C VAL A 145 -6.64 -12.22 20.25
N ALA A 146 -7.00 -13.50 20.21
CA ALA A 146 -7.33 -14.29 21.40
C ALA A 146 -6.21 -14.29 22.45
N ARG A 147 -4.94 -14.36 22.04
CA ARG A 147 -3.77 -14.33 22.93
C ARG A 147 -3.59 -12.98 23.64
N TRP A 148 -4.09 -11.89 23.06
CA TRP A 148 -3.93 -10.54 23.56
C TRP A 148 -5.26 -9.82 23.68
N PRO A 149 -6.05 -10.03 24.73
CA PRO A 149 -7.27 -9.27 24.97
C PRO A 149 -7.04 -7.75 24.84
N GLY A 150 -7.99 -7.04 24.25
CA GLY A 150 -7.86 -5.62 23.93
C GLY A 150 -7.17 -5.32 22.59
N LEU A 151 -6.63 -6.32 21.88
CA LEU A 151 -6.08 -6.14 20.53
C LEU A 151 -7.05 -6.67 19.47
N TRP A 152 -7.31 -5.85 18.48
CA TRP A 152 -8.03 -6.18 17.25
C TRP A 152 -7.16 -5.92 16.04
N CYS A 153 -7.28 -6.73 15.02
CA CYS A 153 -6.56 -6.54 13.76
C CYS A 153 -7.52 -6.16 12.64
N ALA A 154 -7.07 -5.28 11.74
CA ALA A 154 -7.74 -4.90 10.50
C ALA A 154 -6.69 -4.51 9.46
N PHE A 155 -5.99 -5.49 8.88
CA PHE A 155 -4.92 -5.26 7.90
C PHE A 155 -4.85 -6.40 6.87
N GLY A 156 -3.99 -6.24 5.87
CA GLY A 156 -3.76 -7.28 4.86
C GLY A 156 -4.75 -7.23 3.70
N HIS A 157 -5.39 -6.08 3.46
CA HIS A 157 -6.43 -5.91 2.42
C HIS A 157 -5.89 -5.98 0.98
N GLY A 158 -4.58 -5.96 0.76
CA GLY A 158 -3.88 -6.21 -0.50
C GLY A 158 -4.29 -5.34 -1.69
N HIS A 159 -5.52 -5.49 -2.12
CA HIS A 159 -6.10 -4.82 -3.30
C HIS A 159 -7.30 -3.98 -2.93
#